data_ec3292f08f8e18b94d568c1c2d25c96e
#
_entry.id   ec3292f08f8e18b94d568c1c2d25c96e
#
_cell.length_a   1.000
_cell.length_b   1.000
_cell.length_c   1.000
_cell.angle_alpha   90.00
_cell.angle_beta   90.00
_cell.angle_gamma   90.00
#
_symmetry.space_group_name_H-M   'P 1'
#
loop_
_entity.id
_entity.type
_entity.pdbx_description
1 polymer ?
#
loop_
_entity_poly.entity_id
_entity_poly.type
_entity_poly.pdbx_seq_one_letter_code
_entity_poly.pdbx_strand_id
1 'polypeptide(L)'
;MCIRDRYIYIPRAIGLHGEIIRVFDPNHHEEVPVEKSESLLRESKVDKRWVRIKRPTIVVGGELTMAQLELQWNETNGTNEAPIQLKSNCGTLVIDDFGRQKMSTDELLNRWIVPLEKRYDFLNMPSGKSVQVPFDQLVIFSTNLEPKDLVDDAFLRRIPYKIEVENPSEEEFVALFKIMCPIMGFQYDEAAVRYVIEKHYKPVNRPFRCCQPRDLLLQIKNFCLYNREEMVLSHERFDFACENYFAVM
;
A
#
# COMPACT_ATOMS: atom_id res chain seq x y z
N MET A 1 -13.29 -9.26 10.95
CA MET A 1 -11.84 -9.59 10.95
C MET A 1 -11.21 -9.04 12.23
N CYS A 2 -10.60 -9.89 13.05
CA CYS A 2 -10.01 -9.44 14.32
C CYS A 2 -8.64 -8.77 14.02
N ILE A 3 -8.56 -7.45 14.15
CA ILE A 3 -7.33 -6.66 13.89
C ILE A 3 -6.22 -6.96 14.94
N ARG A 4 -6.54 -7.69 16.01
CA ARG A 4 -5.60 -7.98 17.11
C ARG A 4 -4.51 -8.98 16.76
N ASP A 5 -4.77 -9.92 15.84
CA ASP A 5 -3.79 -10.94 15.49
C ASP A 5 -2.86 -10.41 14.39
N ARG A 6 -1.63 -10.09 14.79
CA ARG A 6 -0.59 -9.60 13.86
C ARG A 6 -0.07 -10.69 12.93
N TYR A 7 -0.33 -11.96 13.24
CA TYR A 7 0.24 -13.12 12.55
C TYR A 7 -0.86 -14.08 12.13
N ILE A 8 -0.65 -14.72 10.99
CA ILE A 8 -1.52 -15.78 10.47
C ILE A 8 -0.67 -16.95 9.97
N TYR A 9 -1.29 -18.11 9.83
CA TYR A 9 -0.69 -19.25 9.16
C TYR A 9 -1.31 -19.42 7.78
N ILE A 10 -0.48 -19.51 6.76
CA ILE A 10 -0.91 -19.79 5.40
C ILE A 10 -0.24 -21.09 4.91
N PRO A 11 -0.88 -21.87 4.01
CA PRO A 11 -0.21 -22.99 3.38
C PRO A 11 0.90 -22.49 2.43
N ARG A 12 2.01 -23.21 2.34
CA ARG A 12 3.03 -22.89 1.34
C ARG A 12 2.51 -23.09 -0.07
N ALA A 13 1.72 -24.13 -0.26
CA ALA A 13 1.06 -24.45 -1.51
C ALA A 13 -0.22 -25.24 -1.28
N ILE A 14 -1.10 -25.23 -2.25
CA ILE A 14 -2.36 -25.99 -2.29
C ILE A 14 -2.25 -26.99 -3.44
N GLY A 15 -2.43 -28.27 -3.14
CA GLY A 15 -2.54 -29.33 -4.16
C GLY A 15 -3.99 -29.59 -4.51
N LEU A 16 -4.36 -29.49 -5.78
CA LEU A 16 -5.71 -29.73 -6.25
C LEU A 16 -5.70 -30.36 -7.65
N HIS A 17 -6.45 -31.46 -7.84
CA HIS A 17 -6.58 -32.14 -9.13
C HIS A 17 -5.26 -32.52 -9.82
N GLY A 18 -4.21 -32.78 -9.06
CA GLY A 18 -2.87 -33.11 -9.58
C GLY A 18 -2.01 -31.88 -9.91
N GLU A 19 -2.53 -30.68 -9.73
CA GLU A 19 -1.79 -29.43 -9.90
C GLU A 19 -1.44 -28.82 -8.53
N ILE A 20 -0.37 -28.03 -8.49
CA ILE A 20 0.09 -27.33 -7.28
C ILE A 20 -0.07 -25.83 -7.52
N ILE A 21 -0.72 -25.14 -6.58
CA ILE A 21 -0.83 -23.68 -6.54
C ILE A 21 0.05 -23.18 -5.39
N ARG A 22 1.10 -22.44 -5.70
CA ARG A 22 2.00 -21.84 -4.72
C ARG A 22 1.39 -20.57 -4.15
N VAL A 23 1.13 -20.55 -2.84
CA VAL A 23 0.49 -19.43 -2.14
C VAL A 23 1.53 -18.55 -1.44
N PHE A 24 2.46 -19.17 -0.72
CA PHE A 24 3.53 -18.44 -0.04
C PHE A 24 4.51 -17.83 -1.04
N ASP A 25 4.69 -16.52 -0.97
CA ASP A 25 5.60 -15.75 -1.81
C ASP A 25 6.44 -14.82 -0.92
N PRO A 26 7.76 -14.99 -0.85
CA PRO A 26 8.64 -14.16 -0.02
C PRO A 26 8.64 -12.67 -0.41
N ASN A 27 8.22 -12.33 -1.64
CA ASN A 27 8.14 -10.93 -2.08
C ASN A 27 6.93 -10.19 -1.48
N HIS A 28 5.88 -10.94 -1.09
CA HIS A 28 4.64 -10.41 -0.56
C HIS A 28 4.38 -10.79 0.90
N HIS A 29 5.07 -11.82 1.41
CA HIS A 29 4.84 -12.38 2.74
C HIS A 29 6.10 -12.30 3.60
N GLU A 30 6.00 -11.65 4.74
CA GLU A 30 7.06 -11.62 5.75
C GLU A 30 6.90 -12.82 6.69
N GLU A 31 7.80 -13.80 6.56
CA GLU A 31 7.83 -14.98 7.44
C GLU A 31 8.25 -14.58 8.86
N VAL A 32 7.54 -15.11 9.85
CA VAL A 32 7.83 -14.86 11.27
C VAL A 32 8.25 -16.15 11.91
N PRO A 33 9.48 -16.22 12.45
CA PRO A 33 9.93 -17.41 13.17
C PRO A 33 8.98 -17.77 14.32
N VAL A 34 8.67 -19.04 14.45
CA VAL A 34 7.97 -19.56 15.64
C VAL A 34 9.01 -19.66 16.75
N GLU A 35 8.80 -18.94 17.84
CA GLU A 35 9.66 -19.03 19.01
C GLU A 35 9.73 -20.49 19.48
N LYS A 36 10.93 -21.04 19.50
CA LYS A 36 11.16 -22.35 20.10
C LYS A 36 10.94 -22.19 21.59
N SER A 37 9.89 -22.82 22.15
CA SER A 37 9.77 -22.88 23.60
C SER A 37 11.00 -23.60 24.14
N GLU A 38 11.67 -23.01 25.14
CA GLU A 38 12.86 -23.58 25.82
C GLU A 38 12.55 -24.87 26.60
N SER A 39 11.35 -25.41 26.55
CA SER A 39 11.04 -26.68 27.20
C SER A 39 11.58 -27.83 26.36
N LEU A 40 12.58 -28.50 26.90
CA LEU A 40 13.24 -29.69 26.37
C LEU A 40 12.30 -30.87 25.98
N LEU A 41 11.00 -30.76 26.22
CA LEU A 41 10.01 -31.85 26.06
C LEU A 41 8.88 -31.55 25.08
N ARG A 42 8.82 -30.35 24.45
CA ARG A 42 7.83 -30.05 23.42
C ARG A 42 8.52 -29.45 22.20
N GLU A 43 9.01 -30.27 21.28
CA GLU A 43 9.05 -29.90 19.89
C GLU A 43 7.63 -29.52 19.48
N SER A 44 7.33 -28.25 19.33
CA SER A 44 6.10 -27.84 18.69
C SER A 44 6.16 -28.40 17.26
N LYS A 45 5.41 -29.47 17.00
CA LYS A 45 5.27 -30.06 15.67
C LYS A 45 4.48 -29.11 14.79
N VAL A 46 5.05 -27.95 14.48
CA VAL A 46 4.51 -27.06 13.46
C VAL A 46 4.64 -27.80 12.15
N ASP A 47 3.50 -28.07 11.54
CA ASP A 47 3.47 -28.70 10.22
C ASP A 47 4.19 -27.81 9.20
N LYS A 48 5.29 -28.31 8.63
CA LYS A 48 6.15 -27.56 7.67
C LYS A 48 5.44 -27.16 6.37
N ARG A 49 4.24 -27.71 6.12
CA ARG A 49 3.40 -27.29 5.00
C ARG A 49 2.79 -25.91 5.21
N TRP A 50 2.75 -25.43 6.46
CA TRP A 50 2.27 -24.11 6.84
C TRP A 50 3.43 -23.20 7.19
N VAL A 51 3.24 -21.92 6.93
CA VAL A 51 4.19 -20.86 7.30
C VAL A 51 3.47 -19.79 8.11
N ARG A 52 4.09 -19.34 9.19
CA ARG A 52 3.60 -18.21 9.98
C ARG A 52 4.11 -16.93 9.34
N ILE A 53 3.20 -16.04 8.99
CA ILE A 53 3.52 -14.76 8.37
C ILE A 53 2.89 -13.60 9.14
N LYS A 54 3.43 -12.39 9.00
CA LYS A 54 2.66 -11.20 9.33
C LYS A 54 1.45 -11.10 8.40
N ARG A 55 0.34 -10.52 8.88
CA ARG A 55 -0.80 -10.27 7.99
C ARG A 55 -0.32 -9.49 6.76
N PRO A 56 -0.55 -9.98 5.55
CA PRO A 56 -0.04 -9.35 4.36
C PRO A 56 -0.73 -8.00 4.13
N THR A 57 0.05 -7.01 3.72
CA THR A 57 -0.45 -5.79 3.11
C THR A 57 0.22 -5.68 1.75
N ILE A 58 -0.54 -5.97 0.72
CA ILE A 58 -0.06 -5.96 -0.66
C ILE A 58 -0.57 -4.68 -1.32
N VAL A 59 0.34 -3.91 -1.89
CA VAL A 59 0.05 -2.69 -2.62
C VAL A 59 0.38 -2.93 -4.08
N VAL A 60 -0.56 -2.63 -4.97
CA VAL A 60 -0.39 -2.69 -6.41
C VAL A 60 -0.86 -1.37 -7.02
N GLY A 61 -0.13 -0.87 -7.99
CA GLY A 61 -0.38 0.41 -8.65
C GLY A 61 -0.72 0.25 -10.13
N GLY A 62 -0.20 1.17 -10.94
CA GLY A 62 -0.44 1.22 -12.38
C GLY A 62 0.08 0.00 -13.16
N GLU A 63 0.96 -0.81 -12.58
CA GLU A 63 1.49 -2.04 -13.19
C GLU A 63 0.51 -3.21 -13.19
N LEU A 64 -0.60 -3.13 -12.44
CA LEU A 64 -1.57 -4.20 -12.31
C LEU A 64 -2.18 -4.59 -13.66
N THR A 65 -2.19 -5.90 -13.94
CA THR A 65 -2.73 -6.50 -15.16
C THR A 65 -3.71 -7.61 -14.84
N MET A 66 -4.60 -7.97 -15.80
CA MET A 66 -5.52 -9.10 -15.66
C MET A 66 -4.81 -10.41 -15.38
N ALA A 67 -3.62 -10.62 -15.96
CA ALA A 67 -2.84 -11.83 -15.73
C ALA A 67 -2.47 -12.04 -14.25
N GLN A 68 -2.20 -10.96 -13.50
CA GLN A 68 -1.89 -11.02 -12.07
C GLN A 68 -3.09 -11.39 -11.19
N LEU A 69 -4.31 -11.31 -11.76
CA LEU A 69 -5.55 -11.72 -11.10
C LEU A 69 -5.95 -13.17 -11.40
N GLU A 70 -5.18 -13.85 -12.23
CA GLU A 70 -5.39 -15.26 -12.59
C GLU A 70 -4.20 -16.12 -12.15
N LEU A 71 -4.38 -17.45 -12.16
CA LEU A 71 -3.28 -18.38 -11.91
C LEU A 71 -2.25 -18.26 -13.04
N GLN A 72 -0.98 -18.12 -12.67
CA GLN A 72 0.12 -18.05 -13.63
C GLN A 72 0.93 -19.33 -13.60
N TRP A 73 1.03 -19.99 -14.75
CA TRP A 73 1.87 -21.19 -14.88
C TRP A 73 3.35 -20.82 -14.88
N ASN A 74 4.09 -21.42 -13.97
CA ASN A 74 5.55 -21.29 -13.90
C ASN A 74 6.20 -22.55 -14.49
N GLU A 75 6.73 -22.42 -15.70
CA GLU A 75 7.36 -23.54 -16.43
C GLU A 75 8.59 -24.10 -15.69
N THR A 76 9.33 -23.24 -15.01
CA THR A 76 10.56 -23.65 -14.30
C THR A 76 10.28 -24.63 -13.17
N ASN A 77 9.20 -24.41 -12.45
CA ASN A 77 8.86 -25.18 -11.25
C ASN A 77 7.72 -26.19 -11.49
N GLY A 78 7.05 -26.13 -12.64
CA GLY A 78 5.87 -26.95 -12.93
C GLY A 78 4.70 -26.71 -11.96
N THR A 79 4.54 -25.47 -11.48
CA THR A 79 3.52 -25.08 -10.51
C THR A 79 2.77 -23.83 -10.96
N ASN A 80 1.56 -23.66 -10.47
CA ASN A 80 0.81 -22.42 -10.64
C ASN A 80 1.17 -21.44 -9.52
N GLU A 81 1.42 -20.19 -9.85
CA GLU A 81 1.53 -19.10 -8.88
C GLU A 81 0.13 -18.57 -8.56
N ALA A 82 -0.15 -18.38 -7.28
CA ALA A 82 -1.40 -17.81 -6.82
C ALA A 82 -1.52 -16.34 -7.28
N PRO A 83 -2.74 -15.89 -7.67
CA PRO A 83 -2.98 -14.49 -7.98
C PRO A 83 -2.88 -13.62 -6.71
N ILE A 84 -2.76 -12.32 -6.94
CA ILE A 84 -2.48 -11.36 -5.88
C ILE A 84 -3.58 -11.31 -4.80
N GLN A 85 -4.85 -11.45 -5.21
CA GLN A 85 -5.98 -11.49 -4.27
C GLN A 85 -5.98 -12.76 -3.39
N LEU A 86 -5.42 -13.88 -3.86
CA LEU A 86 -5.26 -15.07 -3.04
C LEU A 86 -4.08 -14.92 -2.06
N LYS A 87 -2.99 -14.29 -2.49
CA LYS A 87 -1.85 -13.97 -1.63
C LYS A 87 -2.20 -12.97 -0.53
N SER A 88 -3.12 -12.02 -0.78
CA SER A 88 -3.53 -11.01 0.21
C SER A 88 -4.63 -11.48 1.18
N ASN A 89 -5.12 -12.70 1.05
CA ASN A 89 -6.18 -13.22 1.92
C ASN A 89 -5.84 -13.10 3.42
N CYS A 90 -6.86 -12.82 4.22
CA CYS A 90 -6.75 -12.50 5.64
C CYS A 90 -5.91 -11.25 5.95
N GLY A 91 -5.56 -10.45 4.94
CA GLY A 91 -4.78 -9.23 5.04
C GLY A 91 -5.45 -8.03 4.38
N THR A 92 -4.64 -7.19 3.74
CA THR A 92 -5.07 -5.99 3.03
C THR A 92 -4.52 -5.98 1.61
N LEU A 93 -5.37 -5.68 0.65
CA LEU A 93 -5.00 -5.43 -0.73
C LEU A 93 -5.31 -3.97 -1.07
N VAL A 94 -4.29 -3.20 -1.41
CA VAL A 94 -4.40 -1.80 -1.80
C VAL A 94 -4.19 -1.70 -3.30
N ILE A 95 -5.18 -1.15 -4.00
CA ILE A 95 -5.08 -0.77 -5.41
C ILE A 95 -4.81 0.73 -5.43
N ASP A 96 -3.55 1.08 -5.61
CA ASP A 96 -3.11 2.48 -5.62
C ASP A 96 -3.24 3.09 -7.02
N ASP A 97 -3.46 4.40 -7.09
CA ASP A 97 -3.71 5.12 -8.36
C ASP A 97 -4.83 4.45 -9.20
N PHE A 98 -5.92 3.99 -8.52
CA PHE A 98 -7.02 3.32 -9.19
C PHE A 98 -7.61 4.18 -10.31
N GLY A 99 -7.74 3.58 -11.48
CA GLY A 99 -8.09 4.25 -12.73
C GLY A 99 -6.91 4.57 -13.64
N ARG A 100 -5.67 4.25 -13.21
CA ARG A 100 -4.42 4.44 -13.99
C ARG A 100 -3.67 3.14 -14.26
N GLN A 101 -4.30 1.99 -13.99
CA GLN A 101 -3.74 0.67 -14.27
C GLN A 101 -3.59 0.43 -15.77
N LYS A 102 -2.77 -0.56 -16.14
CA LYS A 102 -2.64 -1.01 -17.53
C LYS A 102 -3.91 -1.68 -18.07
N MET A 103 -4.73 -2.25 -17.17
CA MET A 103 -6.06 -2.74 -17.51
C MET A 103 -7.09 -1.62 -17.33
N SER A 104 -8.22 -1.72 -18.02
CA SER A 104 -9.32 -0.78 -17.81
C SER A 104 -9.98 -0.99 -16.44
N THR A 105 -10.53 0.08 -15.88
CA THR A 105 -11.31 0.01 -14.63
C THR A 105 -12.47 -0.98 -14.77
N ASP A 106 -13.16 -0.96 -15.89
CA ASP A 106 -14.31 -1.84 -16.16
C ASP A 106 -13.92 -3.33 -16.15
N GLU A 107 -12.77 -3.69 -16.73
CA GLU A 107 -12.27 -5.08 -16.69
C GLU A 107 -11.99 -5.54 -15.26
N LEU A 108 -11.28 -4.73 -14.47
CA LEU A 108 -10.99 -5.05 -13.07
C LEU A 108 -12.28 -5.19 -12.27
N LEU A 109 -13.20 -4.25 -12.46
CA LEU A 109 -14.44 -4.20 -11.72
C LEU A 109 -15.34 -5.39 -12.07
N ASN A 110 -15.50 -5.70 -13.35
CA ASN A 110 -16.27 -6.85 -13.81
C ASN A 110 -15.69 -8.15 -13.26
N ARG A 111 -14.36 -8.28 -13.22
CA ARG A 111 -13.66 -9.43 -12.64
C ARG A 111 -13.96 -9.60 -11.15
N TRP A 112 -14.15 -8.48 -10.42
CA TRP A 112 -14.30 -8.49 -8.96
C TRP A 112 -15.72 -8.26 -8.44
N ILE A 113 -16.72 -8.19 -9.32
CA ILE A 113 -18.13 -8.12 -8.89
C ILE A 113 -18.47 -9.24 -7.91
N VAL A 114 -18.19 -10.48 -8.29
CA VAL A 114 -18.49 -11.65 -7.46
C VAL A 114 -17.62 -11.72 -6.21
N PRO A 115 -16.30 -11.57 -6.28
CA PRO A 115 -15.44 -11.56 -5.10
C PRO A 115 -15.82 -10.53 -4.04
N LEU A 116 -16.09 -9.30 -4.43
CA LEU A 116 -16.46 -8.23 -3.51
C LEU A 116 -17.82 -8.46 -2.85
N GLU A 117 -18.79 -9.04 -3.60
CA GLU A 117 -20.14 -9.29 -3.10
C GLU A 117 -20.25 -10.60 -2.29
N LYS A 118 -19.67 -11.69 -2.81
CA LYS A 118 -19.85 -13.04 -2.29
C LYS A 118 -18.73 -13.56 -1.42
N ARG A 119 -17.62 -12.83 -1.36
CA ARG A 119 -16.43 -13.18 -0.55
C ARG A 119 -15.76 -14.50 -0.95
N TYR A 120 -15.88 -14.89 -2.21
CA TYR A 120 -15.12 -15.95 -2.85
C TYR A 120 -14.79 -15.58 -4.28
N ASP A 121 -13.79 -16.22 -4.83
CA ASP A 121 -13.35 -16.06 -6.21
C ASP A 121 -13.26 -17.42 -6.91
N PHE A 122 -13.32 -17.41 -8.24
CA PHE A 122 -13.10 -18.58 -9.06
C PHE A 122 -11.82 -18.39 -9.88
N LEU A 123 -10.89 -19.33 -9.73
CA LEU A 123 -9.62 -19.33 -10.45
C LEU A 123 -9.65 -20.48 -11.47
N ASN A 124 -9.26 -20.16 -12.71
CA ASN A 124 -9.20 -21.14 -13.78
C ASN A 124 -7.81 -21.78 -13.81
N MET A 125 -7.79 -23.11 -13.76
CA MET A 125 -6.55 -23.89 -13.84
C MET A 125 -6.18 -24.15 -15.30
N PRO A 126 -4.90 -24.37 -15.63
CA PRO A 126 -4.46 -24.75 -16.96
C PRO A 126 -5.17 -25.99 -17.53
N SER A 127 -5.59 -26.91 -16.65
CA SER A 127 -6.40 -28.08 -17.01
C SER A 127 -7.84 -27.76 -17.45
N GLY A 128 -8.25 -26.48 -17.44
CA GLY A 128 -9.61 -26.06 -17.75
C GLY A 128 -10.62 -26.22 -16.60
N LYS A 129 -10.17 -26.71 -15.44
CA LYS A 129 -11.01 -26.79 -14.24
C LYS A 129 -11.01 -25.45 -13.51
N SER A 130 -12.12 -25.15 -12.85
CA SER A 130 -12.22 -23.96 -12.00
C SER A 130 -12.21 -24.37 -10.53
N VAL A 131 -11.53 -23.59 -9.69
CA VAL A 131 -11.47 -23.77 -8.25
C VAL A 131 -12.02 -22.54 -7.54
N GLN A 132 -12.91 -22.77 -6.57
CA GLN A 132 -13.40 -21.72 -5.70
C GLN A 132 -12.41 -21.50 -4.55
N VAL A 133 -12.01 -20.24 -4.35
CA VAL A 133 -11.11 -19.82 -3.28
C VAL A 133 -11.75 -18.72 -2.44
N PRO A 134 -11.42 -18.58 -1.15
CA PRO A 134 -11.90 -17.48 -0.33
C PRO A 134 -11.36 -16.13 -0.85
N PHE A 135 -12.15 -15.07 -0.68
CA PHE A 135 -11.77 -13.69 -0.90
C PHE A 135 -12.01 -12.88 0.38
N ASP A 136 -11.17 -13.14 1.38
CA ASP A 136 -11.33 -12.61 2.73
C ASP A 136 -10.19 -11.65 3.07
N GLN A 137 -10.20 -10.50 2.43
CA GLN A 137 -9.27 -9.39 2.68
C GLN A 137 -10.01 -8.05 2.73
N LEU A 138 -9.35 -7.05 3.32
CA LEU A 138 -9.73 -5.66 3.19
C LEU A 138 -9.19 -5.14 1.85
N VAL A 139 -10.09 -4.75 0.94
CA VAL A 139 -9.70 -4.11 -0.31
C VAL A 139 -9.82 -2.60 -0.15
N ILE A 140 -8.77 -1.88 -0.51
CA ILE A 140 -8.70 -0.42 -0.48
C ILE A 140 -8.38 0.06 -1.88
N PHE A 141 -9.21 0.93 -2.43
CA PHE A 141 -8.94 1.65 -3.68
C PHE A 141 -8.51 3.06 -3.32
N SER A 142 -7.31 3.47 -3.76
CA SER A 142 -6.79 4.82 -3.63
C SER A 142 -6.80 5.49 -4.99
N THR A 143 -7.38 6.67 -5.09
CA THR A 143 -7.51 7.41 -6.35
C THR A 143 -7.54 8.91 -6.13
N ASN A 144 -7.10 9.67 -7.11
CA ASN A 144 -7.25 11.12 -7.17
C ASN A 144 -8.37 11.56 -8.15
N LEU A 145 -9.15 10.60 -8.65
CA LEU A 145 -10.29 10.86 -9.53
C LEU A 145 -11.60 10.83 -8.74
N GLU A 146 -12.60 11.56 -9.20
CA GLU A 146 -13.94 11.49 -8.63
C GLU A 146 -14.53 10.09 -8.80
N PRO A 147 -15.12 9.47 -7.75
CA PRO A 147 -15.68 8.12 -7.83
C PRO A 147 -16.68 7.92 -8.98
N LYS A 148 -17.46 8.95 -9.29
CA LYS A 148 -18.45 8.95 -10.39
C LYS A 148 -17.82 8.90 -11.79
N ASP A 149 -16.57 9.36 -11.92
CA ASP A 149 -15.84 9.39 -13.19
C ASP A 149 -15.07 8.10 -13.42
N LEU A 150 -14.96 7.27 -12.39
CA LEU A 150 -14.23 6.00 -12.42
C LEU A 150 -15.10 4.81 -12.73
N VAL A 151 -16.31 4.78 -12.18
CA VAL A 151 -17.11 3.56 -12.13
C VAL A 151 -18.59 3.86 -12.06
N ASP A 152 -19.40 2.89 -12.48
CA ASP A 152 -20.85 2.97 -12.40
C ASP A 152 -21.40 2.86 -10.97
N ASP A 153 -22.64 3.24 -10.78
CA ASP A 153 -23.34 3.16 -9.50
C ASP A 153 -23.46 1.73 -8.97
N ALA A 154 -23.48 0.75 -9.84
CA ALA A 154 -23.63 -0.66 -9.47
C ALA A 154 -22.36 -1.14 -8.75
N PHE A 155 -21.19 -0.68 -9.17
CA PHE A 155 -19.93 -0.99 -8.47
C PHE A 155 -19.77 -0.17 -7.20
N LEU A 156 -20.10 1.13 -7.21
CA LEU A 156 -20.01 2.00 -6.04
C LEU A 156 -20.75 1.47 -4.81
N ARG A 157 -21.84 0.71 -5.03
CA ARG A 157 -22.60 0.06 -3.95
C ARG A 157 -21.81 -1.07 -3.27
N ARG A 158 -20.82 -1.66 -3.95
CA ARG A 158 -19.97 -2.74 -3.42
C ARG A 158 -18.77 -2.24 -2.63
N ILE A 159 -18.49 -0.95 -2.72
CA ILE A 159 -17.51 -0.24 -1.89
C ILE A 159 -18.28 0.56 -0.84
N PRO A 160 -18.53 0.00 0.36
CA PRO A 160 -19.44 0.62 1.33
C PRO A 160 -18.86 1.89 1.97
N TYR A 161 -17.53 2.02 2.01
CA TYR A 161 -16.87 3.15 2.62
C TYR A 161 -16.16 4.00 1.58
N LYS A 162 -16.50 5.28 1.51
CA LYS A 162 -15.86 6.29 0.68
C LYS A 162 -15.34 7.36 1.61
N ILE A 163 -14.03 7.56 1.58
CA ILE A 163 -13.34 8.50 2.48
C ILE A 163 -12.67 9.53 1.59
N GLU A 164 -13.13 10.76 1.69
CA GLU A 164 -12.45 11.89 1.07
C GLU A 164 -11.29 12.34 1.98
N VAL A 165 -10.11 12.52 1.37
CA VAL A 165 -8.93 13.05 2.05
C VAL A 165 -8.72 14.46 1.56
N GLU A 166 -9.19 15.41 2.35
CA GLU A 166 -9.06 16.83 2.06
C GLU A 166 -7.63 17.34 2.26
N ASN A 167 -7.35 18.50 1.64
CA ASN A 167 -6.12 19.21 1.91
C ASN A 167 -6.11 19.75 3.34
N PRO A 168 -4.96 19.75 4.03
CA PRO A 168 -4.89 20.24 5.40
C PRO A 168 -5.15 21.74 5.49
N SER A 169 -5.75 22.16 6.58
CA SER A 169 -5.80 23.57 6.98
C SER A 169 -4.41 24.12 7.31
N GLU A 170 -4.25 25.45 7.42
CA GLU A 170 -2.99 26.08 7.83
C GLU A 170 -2.52 25.55 9.21
N GLU A 171 -3.44 25.34 10.14
CA GLU A 171 -3.14 24.83 11.49
C GLU A 171 -2.62 23.38 11.44
N GLU A 172 -3.28 22.54 10.66
CA GLU A 172 -2.88 21.15 10.45
C GLU A 172 -1.54 21.06 9.71
N PHE A 173 -1.31 21.94 8.74
CA PHE A 173 -0.04 22.02 8.03
C PHE A 173 1.13 22.37 8.96
N VAL A 174 0.93 23.35 9.86
CA VAL A 174 1.91 23.66 10.93
C VAL A 174 2.10 22.47 11.88
N ALA A 175 1.03 21.78 12.26
CA ALA A 175 1.13 20.58 13.10
C ALA A 175 1.92 19.46 12.42
N LEU A 176 1.79 19.29 11.10
CA LEU A 176 2.59 18.34 10.32
C LEU A 176 4.08 18.66 10.39
N PHE A 177 4.48 19.95 10.29
CA PHE A 177 5.87 20.34 10.50
C PHE A 177 6.38 19.99 11.91
N LYS A 178 5.55 20.22 12.95
CA LYS A 178 5.92 19.87 14.34
C LYS A 178 6.18 18.37 14.50
N ILE A 179 5.42 17.53 13.79
CA ILE A 179 5.61 16.07 13.81
C ILE A 179 6.81 15.65 12.98
N MET A 180 6.99 16.25 11.80
CA MET A 180 8.02 15.80 10.85
C MET A 180 9.42 16.30 11.20
N CYS A 181 9.57 17.48 11.77
CA CYS A 181 10.88 18.02 12.14
C CYS A 181 11.72 17.05 12.99
N PRO A 182 11.26 16.55 14.16
CA PRO A 182 12.04 15.62 14.96
C PRO A 182 12.30 14.28 14.25
N ILE A 183 11.36 13.79 13.45
CA ILE A 183 11.53 12.54 12.67
C ILE A 183 12.65 12.69 11.64
N MET A 184 12.79 13.88 11.05
CA MET A 184 13.81 14.18 10.03
C MET A 184 15.12 14.64 10.63
N GLY A 185 15.19 14.84 11.95
CA GLY A 185 16.38 15.28 12.70
C GLY A 185 16.53 16.79 12.80
N PHE A 186 15.45 17.56 12.60
CA PHE A 186 15.42 19.02 12.78
C PHE A 186 14.80 19.41 14.12
N GLN A 187 15.29 20.50 14.68
CA GLN A 187 14.56 21.21 15.71
C GLN A 187 13.46 22.04 15.07
N TYR A 188 12.23 21.95 15.60
CA TYR A 188 11.11 22.73 15.10
C TYR A 188 11.32 24.22 15.40
N ASP A 189 11.15 25.05 14.38
CA ASP A 189 11.17 26.53 14.46
C ASP A 189 9.88 27.10 13.89
N GLU A 190 9.06 27.65 14.78
CA GLU A 190 7.77 28.23 14.41
C GLU A 190 7.91 29.44 13.50
N ALA A 191 8.93 30.28 13.72
CA ALA A 191 9.15 31.48 12.92
C ALA A 191 9.51 31.13 11.47
N ALA A 192 10.37 30.13 11.29
CA ALA A 192 10.77 29.65 9.97
C ALA A 192 9.59 29.01 9.23
N VAL A 193 8.72 28.23 9.91
CA VAL A 193 7.52 27.62 9.29
C VAL A 193 6.50 28.70 8.92
N ARG A 194 6.25 29.67 9.77
CA ARG A 194 5.38 30.82 9.45
C ARG A 194 5.89 31.62 8.25
N TYR A 195 7.19 31.86 8.17
CA TYR A 195 7.80 32.51 7.01
C TYR A 195 7.50 31.77 5.69
N VAL A 196 7.61 30.45 5.68
CA VAL A 196 7.27 29.65 4.49
C VAL A 196 5.82 29.88 4.06
N ILE A 197 4.89 29.85 5.00
CA ILE A 197 3.47 30.03 4.71
C ILE A 197 3.22 31.42 4.15
N GLU A 198 3.74 32.46 4.79
CA GLU A 198 3.52 33.85 4.39
C GLU A 198 4.18 34.19 3.05
N LYS A 199 5.36 33.65 2.76
CA LYS A 199 6.12 34.00 1.55
C LYS A 199 5.78 33.12 0.35
N HIS A 200 5.61 31.81 0.55
CA HIS A 200 5.52 30.84 -0.56
C HIS A 200 4.13 30.26 -0.81
N TYR A 201 3.21 30.40 0.15
CA TYR A 201 1.85 29.87 -0.01
C TYR A 201 0.81 30.97 -0.18
N LYS A 202 0.70 31.91 0.76
CA LYS A 202 -0.35 32.96 0.75
C LYS A 202 -0.32 33.85 -0.49
N PRO A 203 0.83 34.37 -0.96
CA PRO A 203 0.85 35.29 -2.09
C PRO A 203 0.33 34.70 -3.41
N VAL A 204 0.49 33.38 -3.57
CA VAL A 204 0.08 32.65 -4.79
C VAL A 204 -1.16 31.77 -4.54
N ASN A 205 -1.79 31.92 -3.37
CA ASN A 205 -2.95 31.11 -2.94
C ASN A 205 -2.73 29.60 -3.16
N ARG A 206 -1.54 29.12 -2.75
CA ARG A 206 -1.13 27.74 -2.94
C ARG A 206 -1.84 26.83 -1.93
N PRO A 207 -2.45 25.72 -2.39
CA PRO A 207 -3.07 24.77 -1.47
C PRO A 207 -1.99 24.04 -0.63
N PHE A 208 -2.26 23.88 0.65
CA PHE A 208 -1.46 23.03 1.51
C PHE A 208 -1.68 21.57 1.14
N ARG A 209 -0.63 20.75 1.23
CA ARG A 209 -0.70 19.29 1.03
C ARG A 209 0.04 18.57 2.14
N CYS A 210 -0.49 17.44 2.59
CA CYS A 210 0.10 16.65 3.68
C CYS A 210 1.53 16.16 3.41
N CYS A 211 1.92 15.96 2.14
CA CYS A 211 3.27 15.53 1.77
C CYS A 211 4.32 16.65 1.85
N GLN A 212 3.91 17.91 1.64
CA GLN A 212 4.84 19.04 1.47
C GLN A 212 5.77 19.28 2.67
N PRO A 213 5.33 19.20 3.94
CA PRO A 213 6.26 19.37 5.08
C PRO A 213 7.41 18.39 5.03
N ARG A 214 7.14 17.11 4.78
CA ARG A 214 8.18 16.07 4.64
C ARG A 214 9.11 16.37 3.48
N ASP A 215 8.55 16.70 2.33
CA ASP A 215 9.31 16.86 1.09
C ASP A 215 10.20 18.10 1.13
N LEU A 216 9.72 19.21 1.70
CA LEU A 216 10.51 20.42 1.91
C LEU A 216 11.66 20.17 2.93
N LEU A 217 11.35 19.50 4.05
CA LEU A 217 12.39 19.15 5.04
C LEU A 217 13.43 18.19 4.45
N LEU A 218 13.01 17.26 3.56
CA LEU A 218 13.94 16.36 2.88
C LEU A 218 14.89 17.12 1.97
N GLN A 219 14.41 18.13 1.23
CA GLN A 219 15.27 18.98 0.40
C GLN A 219 16.28 19.77 1.24
N ILE A 220 15.82 20.37 2.36
CA ILE A 220 16.72 21.08 3.28
C ILE A 220 17.77 20.11 3.86
N LYS A 221 17.35 18.91 4.27
CA LYS A 221 18.25 17.87 4.77
C LYS A 221 19.32 17.51 3.75
N ASN A 222 18.93 17.26 2.50
CA ASN A 222 19.86 16.91 1.43
C ASN A 222 20.83 18.08 1.14
N PHE A 223 20.35 19.33 1.15
CA PHE A 223 21.18 20.53 1.00
C PHE A 223 22.22 20.60 2.12
N CYS A 224 21.81 20.47 3.39
CA CYS A 224 22.73 20.51 4.54
C CYS A 224 23.78 19.40 4.47
N LEU A 225 23.38 18.17 4.15
CA LEU A 225 24.28 17.02 4.02
C LEU A 225 25.30 17.21 2.89
N TYR A 226 24.85 17.70 1.73
CA TYR A 226 25.72 17.95 0.59
C TYR A 226 26.78 19.03 0.88
N ASN A 227 26.36 20.13 1.51
CA ASN A 227 27.25 21.25 1.84
C ASN A 227 28.02 21.03 3.16
N ARG A 228 27.76 19.93 3.88
CA ARG A 228 28.35 19.65 5.22
C ARG A 228 28.03 20.73 6.24
N GLU A 229 26.82 21.23 6.20
CA GLU A 229 26.31 22.26 7.09
C GLU A 229 25.44 21.66 8.20
N GLU A 230 25.26 22.43 9.27
CA GLU A 230 24.39 22.04 10.38
C GLU A 230 22.91 21.97 9.94
N MET A 231 22.19 20.98 10.47
CA MET A 231 20.77 20.75 10.17
C MET A 231 19.88 21.74 10.96
N VAL A 232 19.80 22.98 10.48
CA VAL A 232 19.00 24.06 11.09
C VAL A 232 17.98 24.54 10.05
N LEU A 233 16.78 24.88 10.50
CA LEU A 233 15.77 25.54 9.67
C LEU A 233 16.10 27.03 9.60
N SER A 234 16.20 27.57 8.37
CA SER A 234 16.37 29.02 8.12
C SER A 234 15.50 29.46 6.95
N HIS A 235 15.24 30.76 6.88
CA HIS A 235 14.49 31.35 5.77
C HIS A 235 15.13 31.02 4.41
N GLU A 236 16.45 31.17 4.30
CA GLU A 236 17.19 30.89 3.06
C GLU A 236 17.08 29.44 2.60
N ARG A 237 17.13 28.50 3.55
CA ARG A 237 17.01 27.07 3.23
C ARG A 237 15.59 26.69 2.81
N PHE A 238 14.59 27.31 3.42
CA PHE A 238 13.22 27.16 2.95
C PHE A 238 12.98 27.81 1.60
N ASP A 239 13.58 28.97 1.33
CA ASP A 239 13.51 29.57 -0.02
C ASP A 239 14.09 28.62 -1.07
N PHE A 240 15.28 28.10 -0.82
CA PHE A 240 15.91 27.10 -1.69
C PHE A 240 15.02 25.86 -1.89
N ALA A 241 14.47 25.31 -0.82
CA ALA A 241 13.61 24.14 -0.90
C ALA A 241 12.31 24.43 -1.68
N CYS A 242 11.68 25.58 -1.42
CA CYS A 242 10.46 25.99 -2.11
C CYS A 242 10.69 26.30 -3.59
N GLU A 243 11.79 26.98 -3.93
CA GLU A 243 12.15 27.25 -5.32
C GLU A 243 12.33 25.97 -6.12
N ASN A 244 13.04 24.98 -5.57
CA ASN A 244 13.23 23.70 -6.23
C ASN A 244 11.94 22.85 -6.27
N TYR A 245 11.20 22.81 -5.18
CA TYR A 245 9.99 21.97 -5.09
C TYR A 245 8.85 22.47 -5.97
N PHE A 246 8.72 23.79 -6.10
CA PHE A 246 7.66 24.44 -6.86
C PHE A 246 8.12 24.96 -8.23
N ALA A 247 9.36 24.66 -8.63
CA ALA A 247 9.82 25.00 -9.97
C ALA A 247 8.90 24.36 -11.04
N VAL A 248 8.36 25.18 -11.90
CA VAL A 248 7.69 24.71 -13.12
C VAL A 248 8.78 24.65 -14.18
N MET A 249 9.14 23.42 -14.59
CA MET A 249 10.01 23.20 -15.74
C MET A 249 9.24 23.35 -17.04
#